data_9fcaf27a3eaa195f164015f37e367cbc
#
_entry.id   9fcaf27a3eaa195f164015f37e367cbc
#
_cell.length_a   1.000
_cell.length_b   1.000
_cell.length_c   1.000
_cell.angle_alpha   90.00
_cell.angle_beta   90.00
_cell.angle_gamma   90.00
#
_symmetry.space_group_name_H-M   'P 1'
#
loop_
_entity.id
_entity.type
_entity.pdbx_description
1 polymer ?
#
loop_
_entity_poly.entity_id
_entity_poly.type
_entity_poly.pdbx_seq_one_letter_code
_entity_poly.pdbx_strand_id
1 'polypeptide(L)'
;MKPKKPHPRKLYERPDLRRMAAPPPRDFYRLPELELRGGNLLTDGCRRVLDFTPQRVCLDMGDTLVTLYGEGLRIESFAGKRLILAGRFARVELRSKWE
;
A
#
# COMPACT_ATOMS: atom_id res chain seq x y z
N MET A 1 12.54 -31.48 -30.84
CA MET A 1 12.48 -31.13 -30.39
C MET A 1 12.34 -30.64 -29.92
N LYS A 2 11.98 -30.47 -29.98
CA LYS A 2 11.85 -29.95 -29.54
C LYS A 2 11.57 -29.44 -28.87
N PRO A 3 11.34 -29.38 -28.69
CA PRO A 3 11.07 -28.83 -28.02
C PRO A 3 10.86 -28.28 -27.37
N LYS A 4 10.74 -28.23 -27.25
CA LYS A 4 10.55 -27.78 -26.58
C LYS A 4 10.39 -27.13 -26.00
N LYS A 5 10.29 -26.79 -25.87
CA LYS A 5 10.20 -26.22 -25.30
C LYS A 5 9.86 -25.84 -24.55
N PRO A 6 9.73 -25.81 -24.25
CA PRO A 6 9.11 -25.16 -23.48
C PRO A 6 9.14 -24.76 -22.49
N HIS A 7 9.43 -24.61 -22.07
CA HIS A 7 9.44 -24.22 -21.14
C HIS A 7 9.57 -22.99 -20.53
N PRO A 8 10.29 -22.03 -20.65
CA PRO A 8 10.26 -20.78 -19.93
C PRO A 8 8.91 -20.20 -19.84
N ARG A 9 8.13 -20.60 -20.67
CA ARG A 9 6.82 -20.13 -20.66
C ARG A 9 6.08 -20.44 -19.42
N LYS A 10 6.49 -21.46 -18.75
CA LYS A 10 5.85 -21.83 -17.54
C LYS A 10 6.05 -20.86 -16.42
N LEU A 11 7.22 -20.27 -16.38
CA LEU A 11 7.50 -19.30 -15.38
C LEU A 11 6.66 -18.06 -15.57
N TYR A 12 6.19 -17.89 -16.79
CA TYR A 12 5.55 -16.66 -17.11
C TYR A 12 4.19 -16.93 -17.63
N GLU A 13 3.64 -17.98 -17.15
CA GLU A 13 2.38 -18.46 -17.53
C GLU A 13 1.31 -17.45 -17.28
N ARG A 14 0.34 -17.38 -18.15
CA ARG A 14 -0.74 -16.46 -17.97
C ARG A 14 -1.55 -16.86 -16.77
N PRO A 15 -2.06 -15.88 -16.05
CA PRO A 15 -2.91 -16.21 -14.91
C PRO A 15 -4.15 -16.95 -15.37
N ASP A 16 -4.64 -17.76 -14.47
CA ASP A 16 -5.89 -18.46 -14.70
C ASP A 16 -7.02 -17.45 -14.54
N LEU A 17 -7.71 -17.18 -15.62
CA LEU A 17 -8.77 -16.19 -15.59
C LEU A 17 -9.91 -16.56 -14.66
N ARG A 18 -10.15 -17.83 -14.50
CA ARG A 18 -11.19 -18.25 -13.59
C ARG A 18 -10.84 -17.91 -12.16
N ARG A 19 -9.58 -18.07 -11.82
CA ARG A 19 -9.15 -17.69 -10.50
C ARG A 19 -9.20 -16.21 -10.32
N MET A 20 -8.87 -15.49 -11.36
CA MET A 20 -8.92 -14.05 -11.26
C MET A 20 -10.33 -13.54 -11.19
N ALA A 21 -11.26 -14.30 -11.72
CA ALA A 21 -12.65 -13.89 -11.66
C ALA A 21 -13.27 -14.20 -10.31
N ALA A 22 -12.63 -15.02 -9.51
CA ALA A 22 -13.15 -15.31 -8.19
C ALA A 22 -13.04 -14.08 -7.31
N PRO A 23 -13.95 -13.93 -6.35
CA PRO A 23 -13.84 -12.78 -5.46
C PRO A 23 -12.52 -12.85 -4.70
N PRO A 24 -11.87 -11.72 -4.53
CA PRO A 24 -10.62 -11.72 -3.76
C PRO A 24 -10.89 -12.07 -2.30
N PRO A 25 -9.87 -12.51 -1.59
CA PRO A 25 -10.04 -12.77 -0.17
C PRO A 25 -10.57 -11.56 0.54
N ARG A 26 -11.23 -11.80 1.64
CA ARG A 26 -11.75 -10.72 2.42
C ARG A 26 -10.72 -9.68 2.75
N ASP A 27 -9.53 -10.12 3.08
CA ASP A 27 -8.45 -9.22 3.45
C ASP A 27 -8.00 -8.33 2.31
N PHE A 28 -8.26 -8.77 1.10
CA PHE A 28 -7.86 -7.98 -0.05
C PHE A 28 -8.51 -6.61 -0.04
N TYR A 29 -9.76 -6.53 0.38
CA TYR A 29 -10.47 -5.26 0.38
C TYR A 29 -10.10 -4.37 1.54
N ARG A 30 -9.26 -4.86 2.42
CA ARG A 30 -8.86 -4.10 3.59
C ARG A 30 -7.45 -3.57 3.48
N LEU A 31 -6.83 -3.78 2.33
CA LEU A 31 -5.50 -3.23 2.13
C LEU A 31 -5.60 -1.73 1.99
N PRO A 32 -4.65 -1.02 2.56
CA PRO A 32 -4.68 0.44 2.45
C PRO A 32 -4.42 0.89 1.03
N GLU A 33 -5.00 2.01 0.70
CA GLU A 33 -4.78 2.62 -0.59
C GLU A 33 -3.90 3.83 -0.40
N LEU A 34 -2.76 3.80 -1.05
CA LEU A 34 -1.80 4.88 -0.99
C LEU A 34 -1.47 5.31 -2.40
N GLU A 35 -1.44 6.60 -2.61
CA GLU A 35 -1.11 7.14 -3.91
C GLU A 35 -0.06 8.21 -3.74
N LEU A 36 1.04 8.06 -4.44
CA LEU A 36 2.13 9.01 -4.37
C LEU A 36 2.16 9.84 -5.64
N ARG A 37 2.03 11.14 -5.48
CA ARG A 37 2.03 12.06 -6.60
C ARG A 37 2.98 13.20 -6.32
N GLY A 38 4.10 13.22 -7.04
CA GLY A 38 5.09 14.25 -6.79
C GLY A 38 5.53 14.19 -5.35
N GLY A 39 5.39 15.27 -4.66
CA GLY A 39 5.78 15.32 -3.27
C GLY A 39 4.64 15.06 -2.29
N ASN A 40 3.52 14.53 -2.78
CA ASN A 40 2.36 14.30 -1.92
C ASN A 40 2.01 12.85 -1.87
N LEU A 41 1.55 12.42 -0.70
CA LEU A 41 1.03 11.08 -0.53
C LEU A 41 -0.41 11.20 -0.08
N LEU A 42 -1.30 10.57 -0.82
CA LEU A 42 -2.72 10.58 -0.53
C LEU A 42 -3.15 9.20 -0.10
N THR A 43 -4.00 9.14 0.92
CA THR A 43 -4.52 7.87 1.34
C THR A 43 -5.95 8.04 1.86
N ASP A 44 -6.77 7.06 1.53
CA ASP A 44 -8.12 6.98 2.07
C ASP A 44 -8.17 5.84 3.07
N GLY A 45 -9.05 5.98 4.03
CA GLY A 45 -9.20 4.94 5.03
C GLY A 45 -8.34 5.12 6.25
N CYS A 46 -7.66 6.25 6.36
CA CYS A 46 -6.86 6.52 7.53
C CYS A 46 -7.78 6.84 8.70
N ARG A 47 -7.68 6.07 9.77
CA ARG A 47 -8.51 6.30 10.94
C ARG A 47 -7.91 7.32 11.86
N ARG A 48 -6.60 7.30 11.99
CA ARG A 48 -5.93 8.28 12.84
C ARG A 48 -4.43 8.21 12.61
N VAL A 49 -3.78 9.28 13.01
CA VAL A 49 -2.34 9.36 12.97
C VAL A 49 -1.85 8.97 14.36
N LEU A 50 -1.10 7.88 14.44
CA LEU A 50 -0.64 7.36 15.73
C LEU A 50 0.62 8.05 16.19
N ASP A 51 1.45 8.47 15.26
CA ASP A 51 2.72 9.09 15.60
C ASP A 51 3.15 9.96 14.44
N PHE A 52 3.74 11.09 14.75
CA PHE A 52 4.17 12.01 13.72
C PHE A 52 5.45 12.72 14.11
N THR A 53 6.44 12.61 13.25
CA THR A 53 7.63 13.46 13.28
C THR A 53 7.93 13.83 11.84
N PRO A 54 8.75 14.84 11.61
CA PRO A 54 9.09 15.15 10.21
C PRO A 54 9.80 14.04 9.47
N GLN A 55 10.28 13.02 10.19
CA GLN A 55 10.98 11.90 9.56
C GLN A 55 10.17 10.62 9.55
N ARG A 56 9.07 10.57 10.32
CA ARG A 56 8.30 9.33 10.41
C ARG A 56 6.86 9.61 10.78
N VAL A 57 5.95 9.01 10.04
CA VAL A 57 4.53 9.13 10.31
C VAL A 57 3.94 7.73 10.37
N CYS A 58 3.23 7.43 11.43
CA CYS A 58 2.58 6.14 11.58
C CYS A 58 1.08 6.31 11.56
N LEU A 59 0.41 5.55 10.69
CA LEU A 59 -1.01 5.68 10.46
C LEU A 59 -1.75 4.41 10.82
N ASP A 60 -2.92 4.58 11.39
CA ASP A 60 -3.84 3.47 11.65
C ASP A 60 -4.82 3.42 10.50
N MET A 61 -4.70 2.40 9.66
CA MET A 61 -5.57 2.25 8.51
C MET A 61 -6.63 1.18 8.72
N GLY A 62 -6.91 0.88 9.97
CA GLY A 62 -7.89 -0.15 10.29
C GLY A 62 -7.22 -1.46 10.61
N ASP A 63 -7.08 -2.32 9.62
CA ASP A 63 -6.42 -3.60 9.83
C ASP A 63 -4.92 -3.54 9.64
N THR A 64 -4.43 -2.45 9.12
CA THR A 64 -3.02 -2.32 8.79
C THR A 64 -2.45 -1.04 9.40
N LEU A 65 -1.23 -1.14 9.85
CA LEU A 65 -0.47 0.03 10.27
C LEU A 65 0.48 0.39 9.15
N VAL A 66 0.49 1.66 8.80
CA VAL A 66 1.36 2.14 7.73
C VAL A 66 2.34 3.12 8.35
N THR A 67 3.62 2.87 8.15
CA THR A 67 4.64 3.79 8.62
C THR A 67 5.38 4.35 7.43
N LEU A 68 5.45 5.66 7.37
CA LEU A 68 6.12 6.36 6.30
C LEU A 68 7.38 6.99 6.83
N TYR A 69 8.48 6.80 6.12
CA TYR A 69 9.76 7.35 6.50
C TYR A 69 10.22 8.32 5.43
N GLY A 70 10.79 9.42 5.84
CA GLY A 70 11.26 10.40 4.88
C GLY A 70 11.85 11.61 5.58
N GLU A 71 11.75 12.74 4.91
CA GLU A 71 12.26 13.99 5.43
C GLU A 71 11.27 15.10 5.13
N GLY A 72 11.14 16.01 6.09
CA GLY A 72 10.26 17.14 5.92
C GLY A 72 8.80 16.74 5.77
N LEU A 73 8.42 15.63 6.41
CA LEU A 73 7.05 15.16 6.31
C LEU A 73 6.11 16.08 7.07
N ARG A 74 4.97 16.37 6.46
CA ARG A 74 3.98 17.19 7.13
C ARG A 74 2.60 16.80 6.66
N ILE A 75 1.62 17.06 7.52
CA ILE A 75 0.24 16.77 7.20
C ILE A 75 -0.35 18.00 6.51
N GLU A 76 -0.78 17.81 5.28
CA GLU A 76 -1.40 18.89 4.53
C GLU A 76 -2.89 18.96 4.79
N SER A 77 -3.51 17.81 4.95
CA SER A 77 -4.94 17.76 5.15
C SER A 77 -5.32 16.42 5.74
N PHE A 78 -6.27 16.43 6.64
CA PHE A 78 -6.81 15.20 7.21
C PHE A 78 -8.29 15.46 7.47
N ALA A 79 -9.13 15.00 6.57
CA ALA A 79 -10.56 15.23 6.67
C ALA A 79 -11.28 13.92 6.42
N GLY A 80 -12.17 13.57 7.34
CA GLY A 80 -12.81 12.28 7.28
C GLY A 80 -11.76 11.21 7.41
N LYS A 81 -11.66 10.37 6.41
CA LYS A 81 -10.63 9.33 6.41
C LYS A 81 -9.57 9.60 5.35
N ARG A 82 -9.63 10.76 4.73
CA ARG A 82 -8.67 11.10 3.69
C ARG A 82 -7.55 11.93 4.27
N LEU A 83 -6.35 11.46 4.07
CA LEU A 83 -5.15 12.10 4.58
C LEU A 83 -4.24 12.45 3.44
N ILE A 84 -3.70 13.67 3.47
CA ILE A 84 -2.72 14.10 2.49
C ILE A 84 -1.47 14.51 3.24
N LEU A 85 -0.36 13.87 2.91
CA LEU A 85 0.93 14.19 3.49
C LEU A 85 1.83 14.76 2.41
N ALA A 86 2.72 15.63 2.81
CA ALA A 86 3.72 16.18 1.90
C ALA A 86 5.09 15.97 2.48
N GLY A 87 6.10 16.02 1.61
CA GLY A 87 7.47 15.85 2.01
C GLY A 87 8.20 14.92 1.07
N ARG A 88 9.35 14.46 1.51
CA ARG A 88 10.13 13.50 0.74
C ARG A 88 9.98 12.14 1.38
N PHE A 89 9.41 11.21 0.64
CA PHE A 89 9.13 9.88 1.15
C PHE A 89 10.22 8.93 0.70
N ALA A 90 10.82 8.23 1.66
CA ALA A 90 11.89 7.30 1.37
C ALA A 90 11.45 5.85 1.48
N ARG A 91 10.54 5.57 2.38
CA ARG A 91 10.15 4.18 2.61
C ARG A 91 8.75 4.11 3.17
N VAL A 92 8.03 3.07 2.78
CA VAL A 92 6.70 2.80 3.30
C VAL A 92 6.72 1.39 3.87
N GLU A 93 6.24 1.26 5.07
CA GLU A 93 6.21 -0.03 5.74
C GLU A 93 4.78 -0.37 6.13
N LEU A 94 4.35 -1.56 5.77
CA LEU A 94 3.00 -2.02 6.05
C LEU A 94 3.06 -3.18 7.03
N ARG A 95 2.26 -3.12 8.06
CA ARG A 95 2.21 -4.19 9.05
C ARG A 95 0.76 -4.47 9.40
N SER A 96 0.46 -5.74 9.57
CA SER A 96 -0.86 -6.12 10.02
C SER A 96 -0.97 -5.83 11.52
N LYS A 97 -2.11 -5.31 11.92
CA LYS A 97 -2.33 -5.06 13.33
C LYS A 97 -2.51 -6.35 14.11
N TRP A 98 -2.81 -7.41 13.40
CA TRP A 98 -3.17 -8.67 14.03
C TRP A 98 -2.05 -9.69 14.07
N GLU A 99 -0.88 -9.29 13.69
CA GLU A 99 0.28 -10.18 13.77
C GLU A 99 0.98 -10.08 15.09
#